data_3a740f2826d4ebc0763b21750a266b2b
#
_entry.id   3a740f2826d4ebc0763b21750a266b2b
#
_cell.length_a   1.000
_cell.length_b   1.000
_cell.length_c   1.000
_cell.angle_alpha   90.00
_cell.angle_beta   90.00
_cell.angle_gamma   90.00
#
_symmetry.space_group_name_H-M   'P 1'
#
loop_
_entity.id
_entity.type
_entity.pdbx_description
1 polymer ?
#
loop_
_entity_poly.entity_id
_entity_poly.type
_entity_poly.pdbx_seq_one_letter_code
_entity_poly.pdbx_strand_id
1 'polypeptide(L)'
;MDNFNVIIAGSRDFADYELLKIVCDHMLSEKVKTHNIVIISGGARGADSLGEQYAKERGYELQSHPADWDKYGKSAGYRRNKEMAEVADACICFWDGQSRGTKHMIDIATDMGLKVKIVNYGGQK
;
A
#
# COMPACT_ATOMS: atom_id res chain seq x y z
N MET A 1 17.07 -13.38 -7.63
CA MET A 1 15.89 -13.62 -6.77
C MET A 1 14.65 -13.02 -7.38
N ASP A 2 13.54 -13.69 -7.22
CA ASP A 2 12.26 -13.15 -7.68
C ASP A 2 11.87 -11.94 -6.85
N ASN A 3 11.06 -11.08 -7.42
CA ASN A 3 10.51 -9.94 -6.72
C ASN A 3 9.25 -10.33 -5.95
N PHE A 4 9.10 -9.73 -4.78
CA PHE A 4 7.84 -9.78 -4.05
C PHE A 4 7.30 -8.35 -3.99
N ASN A 5 6.21 -8.11 -4.70
CA ASN A 5 5.66 -6.79 -4.88
C ASN A 5 4.55 -6.56 -3.85
N VAL A 6 4.72 -5.58 -2.98
CA VAL A 6 3.75 -5.32 -1.93
C VAL A 6 3.29 -3.87 -1.97
N ILE A 7 1.97 -3.70 -2.03
CA ILE A 7 1.35 -2.38 -1.95
C ILE A 7 1.34 -1.94 -0.48
N ILE A 8 1.79 -0.73 -0.22
CA ILE A 8 1.56 -0.07 1.06
C ILE A 8 0.67 1.12 0.79
N ALA A 9 -0.54 1.07 1.32
CA ALA A 9 -1.57 2.06 1.03
C ALA A 9 -2.35 2.37 2.30
N GLY A 10 -3.21 3.38 2.24
CA GLY A 10 -4.06 3.69 3.36
C GLY A 10 -4.59 5.11 3.32
N SER A 11 -5.13 5.52 4.43
CA SER A 11 -5.81 6.80 4.55
C SER A 11 -4.82 7.96 4.55
N ARG A 12 -5.28 9.10 4.03
CA ARG A 12 -4.42 10.27 3.84
C ARG A 12 -4.00 10.95 5.13
N ASP A 13 -4.71 10.69 6.21
CA ASP A 13 -4.38 11.25 7.53
C ASP A 13 -3.54 10.30 8.38
N PHE A 14 -3.16 9.15 7.85
CA PHE A 14 -2.31 8.22 8.59
C PHE A 14 -0.91 8.82 8.75
N ALA A 15 -0.43 8.89 9.99
CA ALA A 15 0.85 9.54 10.30
C ALA A 15 1.74 8.73 11.25
N ASP A 16 1.36 7.51 11.59
CA ASP A 16 2.10 6.70 12.57
C ASP A 16 3.15 5.85 11.88
N TYR A 17 4.29 6.46 11.58
CA TYR A 17 5.36 5.78 10.86
C TYR A 17 5.94 4.61 11.66
N GLU A 18 6.03 4.71 12.98
CA GLU A 18 6.55 3.61 13.79
C GLU A 18 5.66 2.38 13.69
N LEU A 19 4.35 2.57 13.71
CA LEU A 19 3.41 1.47 13.52
C LEU A 19 3.60 0.85 12.13
N LEU A 20 3.71 1.69 11.10
CA LEU A 20 3.91 1.19 9.74
C LEU A 20 5.17 0.34 9.66
N LYS A 21 6.28 0.79 10.23
CA LYS A 21 7.53 0.02 10.21
C LYS A 21 7.39 -1.32 10.91
N ILE A 22 6.77 -1.33 12.08
CA ILE A 22 6.59 -2.55 12.86
C ILE A 22 5.77 -3.57 12.08
N VAL A 23 4.64 -3.13 11.53
CA VAL A 23 3.76 -4.03 10.78
C VAL A 23 4.44 -4.54 9.52
N CYS A 24 5.05 -3.64 8.74
CA CYS A 24 5.66 -4.05 7.48
C CYS A 24 6.87 -4.94 7.70
N ASP A 25 7.71 -4.63 8.68
CA ASP A 25 8.85 -5.50 9.00
C ASP A 25 8.38 -6.90 9.37
N HIS A 26 7.32 -6.98 10.17
CA HIS A 26 6.77 -8.28 10.56
C HIS A 26 6.21 -9.04 9.38
N MET A 27 5.41 -8.36 8.55
CA MET A 27 4.77 -8.99 7.40
C MET A 27 5.78 -9.45 6.36
N LEU A 28 6.91 -8.76 6.24
CA LEU A 28 7.91 -9.07 5.21
C LEU A 28 9.06 -9.91 5.75
N SER A 29 9.05 -10.28 7.02
CA SER A 29 10.19 -10.92 7.68
C SER A 29 10.69 -12.19 6.99
N GLU A 30 9.79 -12.99 6.42
CA GLU A 30 10.18 -14.19 5.71
C GLU A 30 10.54 -13.91 4.26
N LYS A 31 9.79 -13.03 3.62
CA LYS A 31 10.01 -12.73 2.19
C LYS A 31 11.33 -12.05 1.90
N VAL A 32 11.82 -11.23 2.84
CA VAL A 32 13.12 -10.56 2.62
C VAL A 32 14.26 -11.56 2.49
N LYS A 33 14.10 -12.77 3.00
CA LYS A 33 15.14 -13.81 2.95
C LYS A 33 15.25 -14.47 1.57
N THR A 34 14.17 -14.42 0.79
CA THR A 34 14.07 -15.20 -0.45
C THR A 34 13.71 -14.36 -1.67
N HIS A 35 13.31 -13.11 -1.49
CA HIS A 35 12.83 -12.25 -2.59
C HIS A 35 13.42 -10.86 -2.48
N ASN A 36 13.49 -10.18 -3.61
CA ASN A 36 13.70 -8.74 -3.63
C ASN A 36 12.37 -8.09 -3.32
N ILE A 37 12.34 -7.22 -2.33
CA ILE A 37 11.11 -6.54 -1.95
C ILE A 37 10.93 -5.29 -2.82
N VAL A 38 9.77 -5.16 -3.44
CA VAL A 38 9.39 -3.98 -4.20
C VAL A 38 8.16 -3.37 -3.52
N ILE A 39 8.29 -2.13 -3.08
CA ILE A 39 7.16 -1.41 -2.47
C ILE A 39 6.42 -0.67 -3.58
N ILE A 40 5.12 -0.90 -3.65
CA ILE A 40 4.26 -0.26 -4.65
C ILE A 40 3.44 0.80 -3.95
N SER A 41 3.51 2.04 -4.44
CA SER A 41 2.87 3.20 -3.83
C SER A 41 2.00 3.94 -4.84
N GLY A 42 0.87 4.43 -4.38
CA GLY A 42 0.01 5.28 -5.18
C GLY A 42 0.39 6.75 -5.16
N GLY A 43 1.36 7.15 -4.36
CA GLY A 43 1.86 8.52 -4.34
C GLY A 43 0.99 9.53 -3.62
N ALA A 44 -0.02 9.09 -2.87
CA ALA A 44 -0.87 10.00 -2.11
C ALA A 44 -0.21 10.39 -0.78
N ARG A 45 -0.84 11.32 -0.06
CA ARG A 45 -0.42 11.66 1.30
C ARG A 45 -0.69 10.51 2.24
N GLY A 46 -0.14 10.61 3.44
CA GLY A 46 -0.43 9.67 4.51
C GLY A 46 0.28 8.35 4.33
N ALA A 47 -0.45 7.25 4.36
CA ALA A 47 0.16 5.92 4.33
C ALA A 47 1.01 5.68 3.09
N ASP A 48 0.59 6.16 1.92
CA ASP A 48 1.37 6.00 0.69
C ASP A 48 2.74 6.65 0.84
N SER A 49 2.77 7.89 1.32
CA SER A 49 3.99 8.65 1.52
C SER A 49 4.92 7.98 2.53
N LEU A 50 4.35 7.48 3.63
CA LEU A 50 5.13 6.78 4.64
C LEU A 50 5.66 5.44 4.13
N GLY A 51 4.91 4.78 3.25
CA GLY A 51 5.38 3.57 2.60
C GLY A 51 6.58 3.83 1.71
N GLU A 52 6.59 4.98 1.02
CA GLU A 52 7.75 5.38 0.21
C GLU A 52 8.96 5.66 1.09
N GLN A 53 8.77 6.31 2.22
CA GLN A 53 9.84 6.54 3.19
C GLN A 53 10.39 5.21 3.71
N TYR A 54 9.50 4.26 4.01
CA TYR A 54 9.86 2.94 4.47
C TYR A 54 10.74 2.21 3.44
N ALA A 55 10.36 2.27 2.16
CA ALA A 55 11.16 1.65 1.10
C ALA A 55 12.58 2.22 1.08
N LYS A 56 12.71 3.54 1.18
CA LYS A 56 14.02 4.18 1.19
C LYS A 56 14.83 3.77 2.41
N GLU A 57 14.22 3.74 3.56
CA GLU A 57 14.92 3.38 4.79
C GLU A 57 15.44 1.96 4.77
N ARG A 58 14.67 1.04 4.20
CA ARG A 58 15.04 -0.38 4.14
C ARG A 58 15.87 -0.74 2.92
N GLY A 59 16.04 0.20 1.98
CA GLY A 59 16.77 -0.07 0.75
C GLY A 59 15.98 -0.95 -0.22
N TYR A 60 14.67 -0.95 -0.13
CA TYR A 60 13.81 -1.67 -1.05
C TYR A 60 13.54 -0.85 -2.29
N GLU A 61 13.27 -1.53 -3.40
CA GLU A 61 12.87 -0.87 -4.64
C GLU A 61 11.49 -0.24 -4.45
N LEU A 62 11.28 0.92 -5.07
CA LEU A 62 10.01 1.65 -5.01
C LEU A 62 9.43 1.75 -6.40
N GLN A 63 8.16 1.37 -6.56
CA GLN A 63 7.43 1.54 -7.81
C GLN A 63 6.21 2.41 -7.54
N SER A 64 6.17 3.57 -8.18
CA SER A 64 5.09 4.55 -7.99
C SER A 64 4.06 4.47 -9.10
N HIS A 65 2.79 4.58 -8.72
CA HIS A 65 1.66 4.58 -9.64
C HIS A 65 0.77 5.80 -9.32
N PRO A 66 1.21 7.02 -9.69
CA PRO A 66 0.39 8.19 -9.40
C PRO A 66 -0.90 8.17 -10.20
N ALA A 67 -1.97 8.65 -9.57
CA ALA A 67 -3.25 8.76 -10.26
C ALA A 67 -3.21 9.93 -11.23
N ASP A 68 -3.76 9.72 -12.43
CA ASP A 68 -3.79 10.77 -13.47
C ASP A 68 -5.14 11.51 -13.40
N TRP A 69 -5.23 12.42 -12.44
CA TRP A 69 -6.45 13.17 -12.20
C TRP A 69 -6.85 14.05 -13.39
N ASP A 70 -5.86 14.55 -14.15
CA ASP A 70 -6.13 15.38 -15.29
C ASP A 70 -6.82 14.60 -16.41
N LYS A 71 -6.43 13.34 -16.60
CA LYS A 71 -6.97 12.52 -17.67
C LYS A 71 -8.29 11.86 -17.30
N TYR A 72 -8.38 11.37 -16.05
CA TYR A 72 -9.52 10.51 -15.65
C TYR A 72 -10.44 11.13 -14.62
N GLY A 73 -10.12 12.32 -14.11
CA GLY A 73 -10.94 12.99 -13.13
C GLY A 73 -11.17 12.13 -11.91
N LYS A 74 -12.42 12.03 -11.48
CA LYS A 74 -12.77 11.34 -10.23
C LYS A 74 -12.45 9.85 -10.23
N SER A 75 -12.34 9.23 -11.40
CA SER A 75 -12.05 7.79 -11.47
C SER A 75 -10.55 7.48 -11.42
N ALA A 76 -9.68 8.50 -11.41
CA ALA A 76 -8.24 8.30 -11.49
C ALA A 76 -7.69 7.43 -10.36
N GLY A 77 -8.16 7.66 -9.13
CA GLY A 77 -7.70 6.88 -7.98
C GLY A 77 -8.09 5.41 -8.08
N TYR A 78 -9.27 5.13 -8.55
CA TYR A 78 -9.75 3.74 -8.70
C TYR A 78 -8.99 3.02 -9.82
N ARG A 79 -8.70 3.73 -10.91
CA ARG A 79 -7.91 3.16 -12.02
C ARG A 79 -6.49 2.83 -11.56
N ARG A 80 -5.87 3.74 -10.81
CA ARG A 80 -4.54 3.54 -10.24
C ARG A 80 -4.52 2.35 -9.28
N ASN A 81 -5.56 2.21 -8.43
CA ASN A 81 -5.64 1.09 -7.51
C ASN A 81 -5.68 -0.23 -8.25
N LYS A 82 -6.43 -0.30 -9.36
CA LYS A 82 -6.48 -1.50 -10.18
C LYS A 82 -5.12 -1.83 -10.77
N GLU A 83 -4.41 -0.82 -11.29
CA GLU A 83 -3.07 -1.02 -11.84
C GLU A 83 -2.13 -1.62 -10.80
N MET A 84 -2.17 -1.09 -9.58
CA MET A 84 -1.31 -1.60 -8.52
C MET A 84 -1.65 -3.05 -8.18
N ALA A 85 -2.93 -3.35 -8.08
CA ALA A 85 -3.37 -4.71 -7.73
C ALA A 85 -2.94 -5.71 -8.79
N GLU A 86 -2.91 -5.31 -10.06
CA GLU A 86 -2.52 -6.19 -11.15
C GLU A 86 -1.05 -6.62 -11.12
N VAL A 87 -0.19 -5.83 -10.48
CA VAL A 87 1.25 -6.11 -10.43
C VAL A 87 1.73 -6.55 -9.06
N ALA A 88 0.86 -6.60 -8.07
CA ALA A 88 1.24 -6.87 -6.69
C ALA A 88 0.99 -8.31 -6.28
N ASP A 89 1.72 -8.74 -5.26
CA ASP A 89 1.53 -10.05 -4.62
C ASP A 89 0.80 -9.91 -3.29
N ALA A 90 0.92 -8.75 -2.65
CA ALA A 90 0.34 -8.50 -1.35
C ALA A 90 -0.02 -7.03 -1.20
N CYS A 91 -0.86 -6.74 -0.22
CA CYS A 91 -1.31 -5.39 0.07
C CYS A 91 -1.41 -5.20 1.57
N ILE A 92 -0.76 -4.16 2.08
CA ILE A 92 -0.83 -3.77 3.49
C ILE A 92 -1.50 -2.40 3.53
N CYS A 93 -2.68 -2.33 4.14
CA CYS A 93 -3.47 -1.10 4.19
C CYS A 93 -3.63 -0.61 5.61
N PHE A 94 -3.37 0.69 5.81
CA PHE A 94 -3.56 1.37 7.08
C PHE A 94 -4.83 2.22 6.94
N TRP A 95 -5.93 1.76 7.51
CA TRP A 95 -7.27 2.26 7.22
C TRP A 95 -7.92 2.84 8.45
N ASP A 96 -8.53 4.00 8.28
CA ASP A 96 -9.28 4.66 9.36
C ASP A 96 -10.71 4.12 9.53
N GLY A 97 -11.09 3.17 8.69
CA GLY A 97 -12.43 2.59 8.71
C GLY A 97 -13.45 3.38 7.89
N GLN A 98 -13.05 4.49 7.29
CA GLN A 98 -13.99 5.37 6.58
C GLN A 98 -13.54 5.78 5.19
N SER A 99 -12.24 5.86 4.93
CA SER A 99 -11.71 6.29 3.64
C SER A 99 -12.19 5.36 2.53
N ARG A 100 -12.88 5.94 1.54
CA ARG A 100 -13.43 5.16 0.42
C ARG A 100 -12.35 4.65 -0.52
N GLY A 101 -11.32 5.45 -0.75
CA GLY A 101 -10.22 5.04 -1.62
C GLY A 101 -9.47 3.85 -1.06
N THR A 102 -9.25 3.84 0.26
CA THR A 102 -8.60 2.71 0.93
C THR A 102 -9.48 1.47 0.89
N LYS A 103 -10.79 1.66 1.13
CA LYS A 103 -11.71 0.53 1.05
C LYS A 103 -11.71 -0.08 -0.35
N HIS A 104 -11.69 0.76 -1.39
CA HIS A 104 -11.60 0.27 -2.76
C HIS A 104 -10.33 -0.54 -2.99
N MET A 105 -9.20 -0.05 -2.46
CA MET A 105 -7.95 -0.78 -2.59
C MET A 105 -8.02 -2.15 -1.91
N ILE A 106 -8.58 -2.20 -0.71
CA ILE A 106 -8.77 -3.45 0.02
C ILE A 106 -9.64 -4.41 -0.79
N ASP A 107 -10.77 -3.91 -1.29
CA ASP A 107 -11.74 -4.74 -2.01
C ASP A 107 -11.13 -5.32 -3.28
N ILE A 108 -10.46 -4.49 -4.09
CA ILE A 108 -9.90 -4.96 -5.35
C ILE A 108 -8.71 -5.90 -5.12
N ALA A 109 -7.89 -5.64 -4.11
CA ALA A 109 -6.79 -6.54 -3.77
C ALA A 109 -7.33 -7.90 -3.34
N THR A 110 -8.38 -7.91 -2.53
CA THR A 110 -9.01 -9.14 -2.08
C THR A 110 -9.61 -9.91 -3.25
N ASP A 111 -10.33 -9.21 -4.12
CA ASP A 111 -10.97 -9.83 -5.28
C ASP A 111 -9.95 -10.45 -6.23
N MET A 112 -8.78 -9.86 -6.34
CA MET A 112 -7.73 -10.36 -7.22
C MET A 112 -6.82 -11.41 -6.57
N GLY A 113 -7.15 -11.82 -5.35
CA GLY A 113 -6.44 -12.92 -4.70
C GLY A 113 -5.13 -12.56 -4.04
N LEU A 114 -4.86 -11.27 -3.83
CA LEU A 114 -3.65 -10.86 -3.11
C LEU A 114 -3.76 -11.23 -1.64
N LYS A 115 -2.60 -11.36 -0.99
CA LYS A 115 -2.57 -11.42 0.47
C LYS A 115 -2.80 -10.01 1.01
N VAL A 116 -3.82 -9.83 1.83
CA VAL A 116 -4.21 -8.51 2.32
C VAL A 116 -4.11 -8.46 3.83
N LYS A 117 -3.40 -7.45 4.32
CA LYS A 117 -3.34 -7.12 5.75
C LYS A 117 -3.98 -5.76 5.95
N ILE A 118 -4.99 -5.69 6.79
CA ILE A 118 -5.66 -4.43 7.13
C ILE A 118 -5.29 -4.05 8.55
N VAL A 119 -4.73 -2.86 8.70
CA VAL A 119 -4.43 -2.28 10.02
C VAL A 119 -5.42 -1.17 10.25
N ASN A 120 -6.37 -1.41 11.14
CA ASN A 120 -7.42 -0.43 11.44
C ASN A 120 -6.94 0.43 12.61
N TYR A 121 -6.64 1.69 12.36
CA TYR A 121 -6.03 2.55 13.37
C TYR A 121 -6.95 3.64 13.88
N GLY A 122 -8.01 3.95 13.15
CA GLY A 122 -8.94 5.00 13.54
C GLY A 122 -10.27 4.43 13.95
N GLY A 123 -11.19 5.28 14.36
CA GLY A 123 -12.54 4.84 14.68
C GLY A 123 -12.70 4.13 16.01
N GLN A 124 -11.65 4.02 16.79
CA GLN A 124 -11.72 3.48 18.14
C GLN A 124 -12.30 4.53 19.06
N LYS A 125 -13.26 4.21 19.77
CA LYS A 125 -13.79 5.15 20.74
C LYS A 125 -14.19 4.44 22.00
#